data_a9bdb3ef15622a9f7704210873ea49e4
#
_entry.id   a9bdb3ef15622a9f7704210873ea49e4
#
_cell.length_a   1.000
_cell.length_b   1.000
_cell.length_c   1.000
_cell.angle_alpha   90.00
_cell.angle_beta   90.00
_cell.angle_gamma   90.00
#
_symmetry.space_group_name_H-M   'P 1'
#
loop_
_entity.id
_entity.type
_entity.pdbx_description
1 polymer ?
#
loop_
_entity_poly.entity_id
_entity_poly.type
_entity_poly.pdbx_seq_one_letter_code
_entity_poly.pdbx_strand_id
1 'polypeptide(L)'
;GVSEDTIRRDLRELAAERLLLRVHGGALPASPAVADFHAREQVGSAAKTRLAQAAIRLIMPNQVVFLDGGTTNAQLVRQMPRDLAVTVVTHSPSIAVELVDHPLIEVELIGGRLFKHSIVAVGAACIETISGIRADLFFMGATGVHAEAGVTTGDREEAAIKRAIAGQSAETVILATSEKLGAASPYLIMPIEEVGTIIVESGVPDDRVKPLAARGVTLIEA
;
A
#
# COMPACT_ATOMS: atom_id res chain seq x y z
N GLY A 1 -4.10 -12.51 -38.20
CA GLY A 1 -4.81 -11.83 -37.11
C GLY A 1 -5.78 -12.78 -36.47
N VAL A 2 -5.95 -12.73 -35.17
CA VAL A 2 -6.96 -13.48 -34.40
C VAL A 2 -8.26 -12.68 -34.34
N SER A 3 -9.39 -13.37 -34.19
CA SER A 3 -10.70 -12.71 -34.07
C SER A 3 -10.86 -12.01 -32.71
N GLU A 4 -11.71 -10.98 -32.67
CA GLU A 4 -12.03 -10.28 -31.42
C GLU A 4 -12.62 -11.21 -30.34
N ASP A 5 -13.40 -12.21 -30.76
CA ASP A 5 -13.97 -13.21 -29.86
C ASP A 5 -12.88 -14.13 -29.26
N THR A 6 -11.84 -14.45 -30.03
CA THR A 6 -10.70 -15.21 -29.53
C THR A 6 -9.95 -14.43 -28.46
N ILE A 7 -9.67 -13.14 -28.73
CA ILE A 7 -9.01 -12.26 -27.75
C ILE A 7 -9.86 -12.14 -26.47
N ARG A 8 -11.17 -11.95 -26.61
CA ARG A 8 -12.08 -11.86 -25.46
C ARG A 8 -12.14 -13.14 -24.64
N ARG A 9 -12.04 -14.30 -25.29
CA ARG A 9 -11.97 -15.60 -24.61
C ARG A 9 -10.66 -15.74 -23.84
N ASP A 10 -9.54 -15.49 -24.50
CA ASP A 10 -8.21 -15.61 -23.89
C ASP A 10 -8.06 -14.65 -22.68
N LEU A 11 -8.58 -13.42 -22.80
CA LEU A 11 -8.63 -12.47 -21.68
C LEU A 11 -9.52 -12.95 -20.52
N ARG A 12 -10.59 -13.72 -20.79
CA ARG A 12 -11.41 -14.33 -19.73
C ARG A 12 -10.67 -15.46 -19.03
N GLU A 13 -9.98 -16.30 -19.77
CA GLU A 13 -9.19 -17.42 -19.23
C GLU A 13 -8.06 -16.87 -18.34
N LEU A 14 -7.25 -15.92 -18.82
CA LEU A 14 -6.18 -15.29 -18.06
C LEU A 14 -6.70 -14.55 -16.82
N ALA A 15 -7.89 -13.93 -16.89
CA ALA A 15 -8.51 -13.30 -15.72
C ALA A 15 -8.99 -14.33 -14.69
N ALA A 16 -9.49 -15.49 -15.12
CA ALA A 16 -9.87 -16.59 -14.24
C ALA A 16 -8.64 -17.18 -13.51
N GLU A 17 -7.49 -17.20 -14.17
CA GLU A 17 -6.19 -17.57 -13.60
C GLU A 17 -5.54 -16.46 -12.76
N ARG A 18 -6.18 -15.29 -12.63
CA ARG A 18 -5.68 -14.12 -11.92
C ARG A 18 -4.34 -13.57 -12.46
N LEU A 19 -4.06 -13.76 -13.73
CA LEU A 19 -2.87 -13.23 -14.40
C LEU A 19 -3.10 -11.79 -14.91
N LEU A 20 -4.35 -11.41 -15.12
CA LEU A 20 -4.72 -10.05 -15.47
C LEU A 20 -6.05 -9.61 -14.83
N LEU A 21 -6.27 -8.31 -14.77
CA LEU A 21 -7.52 -7.66 -14.41
C LEU A 21 -8.16 -7.11 -15.68
N ARG A 22 -9.41 -7.50 -15.99
CA ARG A 22 -10.16 -6.93 -17.11
C ARG A 22 -10.73 -5.58 -16.70
N VAL A 23 -10.49 -4.57 -17.54
CA VAL A 23 -11.01 -3.21 -17.37
C VAL A 23 -11.82 -2.80 -18.61
N HIS A 24 -12.52 -1.68 -18.55
CA HIS A 24 -13.19 -1.14 -19.74
C HIS A 24 -12.16 -0.80 -20.81
N GLY A 25 -12.32 -1.35 -22.00
CA GLY A 25 -11.41 -1.15 -23.13
C GLY A 25 -10.14 -2.02 -23.15
N GLY A 26 -9.92 -2.92 -22.14
CA GLY A 26 -8.71 -3.73 -22.15
C GLY A 26 -8.51 -4.62 -20.94
N ALA A 27 -7.23 -4.84 -20.64
CA ALA A 27 -6.79 -5.58 -19.46
C ALA A 27 -5.49 -4.98 -18.90
N LEU A 28 -5.32 -5.04 -17.59
CA LEU A 28 -4.12 -4.64 -16.87
C LEU A 28 -3.46 -5.89 -16.27
N PRO A 29 -2.14 -5.90 -16.10
CA PRO A 29 -1.48 -6.95 -15.34
C PRO A 29 -2.10 -7.08 -13.94
N ALA A 30 -2.42 -8.30 -13.51
CA ALA A 30 -2.79 -8.52 -12.13
C ALA A 30 -1.57 -8.35 -11.24
N SER A 31 -1.77 -7.75 -10.06
CA SER A 31 -0.68 -7.61 -9.13
C SER A 31 -0.24 -8.98 -8.58
N PRO A 32 1.05 -9.32 -8.60
CA PRO A 32 1.57 -10.52 -7.93
C PRO A 32 1.47 -10.41 -6.40
N ALA A 33 1.15 -9.25 -5.85
CA ALA A 33 0.96 -9.03 -4.41
C ALA A 33 -0.37 -9.60 -3.85
N VAL A 34 -1.07 -10.45 -4.60
CA VAL A 34 -2.27 -11.19 -4.13
C VAL A 34 -1.95 -12.38 -3.22
N ALA A 35 -0.69 -12.74 -3.02
CA ALA A 35 -0.29 -13.75 -2.04
C ALA A 35 -0.58 -13.30 -0.61
N ASP A 36 -0.73 -14.25 0.34
CA ASP A 36 -0.91 -13.94 1.75
C ASP A 36 0.32 -13.23 2.37
N PHE A 37 0.17 -12.74 3.60
CA PHE A 37 1.20 -11.97 4.28
C PHE A 37 2.54 -12.72 4.35
N HIS A 38 2.53 -13.99 4.77
CA HIS A 38 3.76 -14.77 4.96
C HIS A 38 4.49 -15.06 3.66
N ALA A 39 3.76 -15.42 2.60
CA ALA A 39 4.35 -15.61 1.29
C ALA A 39 4.98 -14.32 0.75
N ARG A 40 4.35 -13.15 1.01
CA ARG A 40 4.89 -11.85 0.62
C ARG A 40 6.11 -11.39 1.41
N GLU A 41 6.33 -11.87 2.64
CA GLU A 41 7.51 -11.48 3.45
C GLU A 41 8.82 -11.79 2.73
N GLN A 42 8.90 -12.94 2.09
CA GLN A 42 10.11 -13.43 1.42
C GLN A 42 10.37 -12.76 0.07
N VAL A 43 9.37 -12.15 -0.56
CA VAL A 43 9.50 -11.55 -1.88
C VAL A 43 10.07 -10.15 -1.78
N GLY A 44 11.17 -9.87 -2.49
CA GLY A 44 11.75 -8.53 -2.65
C GLY A 44 12.24 -7.89 -1.35
N SER A 45 12.75 -8.68 -0.38
CA SER A 45 13.11 -8.17 0.94
C SER A 45 14.14 -7.04 0.90
N ALA A 46 15.15 -7.11 0.03
CA ALA A 46 16.15 -6.06 -0.14
C ALA A 46 15.56 -4.75 -0.68
N ALA A 47 14.63 -4.85 -1.65
CA ALA A 47 13.91 -3.70 -2.18
C ALA A 47 13.06 -3.03 -1.09
N LYS A 48 12.27 -3.82 -0.36
CA LYS A 48 11.46 -3.31 0.77
C LYS A 48 12.31 -2.63 1.84
N THR A 49 13.52 -3.16 2.09
CA THR A 49 14.46 -2.54 3.03
C THR A 49 14.89 -1.16 2.57
N ARG A 50 15.25 -0.97 1.28
CA ARG A 50 15.61 0.35 0.75
C ARG A 50 14.44 1.32 0.77
N LEU A 51 13.26 0.89 0.33
CA LEU A 51 12.03 1.69 0.40
C LEU A 51 11.73 2.15 1.83
N ALA A 52 11.88 1.26 2.81
CA ALA A 52 11.69 1.56 4.22
C ALA A 52 12.70 2.62 4.73
N GLN A 53 13.97 2.52 4.34
CA GLN A 53 15.01 3.50 4.69
C GLN A 53 14.72 4.89 4.12
N ALA A 54 14.19 4.97 2.90
CA ALA A 54 13.78 6.23 2.32
C ALA A 54 12.54 6.81 3.03
N ALA A 55 11.57 5.95 3.39
CA ALA A 55 10.36 6.34 4.09
C ALA A 55 10.62 6.90 5.49
N ILE A 56 11.53 6.31 6.25
CA ILE A 56 11.91 6.79 7.60
C ILE A 56 12.37 8.24 7.57
N ARG A 57 13.04 8.69 6.50
CA ARG A 57 13.53 10.07 6.38
C ARG A 57 12.40 11.12 6.29
N LEU A 58 11.18 10.68 6.00
CA LEU A 58 10.00 11.55 5.97
C LEU A 58 9.35 11.72 7.34
N ILE A 59 9.71 10.88 8.32
CA ILE A 59 9.10 10.91 9.65
C ILE A 59 9.86 11.88 10.54
N MET A 60 9.14 12.84 11.10
CA MET A 60 9.69 13.81 12.04
C MET A 60 9.26 13.49 13.48
N PRO A 61 10.08 13.82 14.49
CA PRO A 61 9.69 13.65 15.89
C PRO A 61 8.37 14.32 16.24
N ASN A 62 7.62 13.70 17.13
CA ASN A 62 6.30 14.15 17.64
C ASN A 62 5.15 14.13 16.62
N GLN A 63 5.33 13.54 15.44
CA GLN A 63 4.24 13.31 14.50
C GLN A 63 3.33 12.15 14.95
N VAL A 64 2.09 12.21 14.48
CA VAL A 64 1.17 11.08 14.45
C VAL A 64 1.27 10.40 13.08
N VAL A 65 1.72 9.15 13.06
CA VAL A 65 1.99 8.40 11.83
C VAL A 65 1.05 7.21 11.75
N PHE A 66 0.20 7.18 10.72
CA PHE A 66 -0.58 5.99 10.41
C PHE A 66 0.30 4.98 9.65
N LEU A 67 0.42 3.77 10.19
CA LEU A 67 1.08 2.64 9.52
C LEU A 67 0.04 1.57 9.16
N ASP A 68 -0.14 1.39 7.86
CA ASP A 68 -0.94 0.27 7.34
C ASP A 68 -0.23 -1.07 7.54
N GLY A 69 -0.96 -2.17 7.43
CA GLY A 69 -0.39 -3.49 7.38
C GLY A 69 0.42 -3.76 6.12
N GLY A 70 1.07 -4.89 6.10
CA GLY A 70 1.83 -5.35 4.95
C GLY A 70 3.33 -5.42 5.17
N THR A 71 3.98 -6.23 4.34
CA THR A 71 5.38 -6.62 4.54
C THR A 71 6.39 -5.51 4.31
N THR A 72 6.04 -4.48 3.51
CA THR A 72 6.91 -3.32 3.30
C THR A 72 6.87 -2.40 4.53
N ASN A 73 5.69 -2.15 5.10
CA ASN A 73 5.55 -1.38 6.33
C ASN A 73 6.15 -2.11 7.54
N ALA A 74 6.11 -3.44 7.58
CA ALA A 74 6.85 -4.22 8.58
C ALA A 74 8.38 -3.99 8.48
N GLN A 75 8.93 -3.88 7.26
CA GLN A 75 10.35 -3.51 7.11
C GLN A 75 10.63 -2.07 7.57
N LEU A 76 9.69 -1.13 7.36
CA LEU A 76 9.83 0.23 7.87
C LEU A 76 9.92 0.23 9.40
N VAL A 77 9.01 -0.46 10.07
CA VAL A 77 8.99 -0.57 11.55
C VAL A 77 10.29 -1.16 12.09
N ARG A 78 10.79 -2.26 11.50
CA ARG A 78 12.03 -2.93 11.93
C ARG A 78 13.27 -2.04 11.81
N GLN A 79 13.21 -0.97 11.04
CA GLN A 79 14.34 -0.05 10.80
C GLN A 79 14.14 1.32 11.46
N MET A 80 13.03 1.55 12.19
CA MET A 80 12.82 2.79 12.91
C MET A 80 13.93 3.04 13.93
N PRO A 81 14.54 4.25 13.93
CA PRO A 81 15.56 4.61 14.90
C PRO A 81 15.04 4.54 16.34
N ARG A 82 15.82 3.97 17.23
CA ARG A 82 15.44 3.79 18.64
C ARG A 82 15.23 5.10 19.41
N ASP A 83 15.75 6.20 18.91
CA ASP A 83 15.62 7.55 19.45
C ASP A 83 14.47 8.36 18.79
N LEU A 84 13.74 7.76 17.86
CA LEU A 84 12.57 8.39 17.22
C LEU A 84 11.37 8.35 18.17
N ALA A 85 10.88 9.53 18.57
CA ALA A 85 9.69 9.70 19.38
C ALA A 85 8.51 10.14 18.50
N VAL A 86 7.55 9.25 18.27
CA VAL A 86 6.32 9.48 17.49
C VAL A 86 5.15 8.69 18.08
N THR A 87 3.93 9.05 17.71
CA THR A 87 2.76 8.21 17.93
C THR A 87 2.48 7.43 16.64
N VAL A 88 2.54 6.11 16.69
CA VAL A 88 2.14 5.22 15.59
C VAL A 88 0.72 4.76 15.83
N VAL A 89 -0.16 5.08 14.89
CA VAL A 89 -1.52 4.53 14.81
C VAL A 89 -1.54 3.42 13.77
N THR A 90 -2.07 2.26 14.11
CA THR A 90 -2.15 1.15 13.16
C THR A 90 -3.40 0.30 13.38
N HIS A 91 -3.95 -0.23 12.31
CA HIS A 91 -4.99 -1.27 12.36
C HIS A 91 -4.41 -2.68 12.13
N SER A 92 -3.08 -2.81 12.12
CA SER A 92 -2.38 -4.08 11.92
C SER A 92 -1.79 -4.60 13.23
N PRO A 93 -2.29 -5.72 13.77
CA PRO A 93 -1.69 -6.35 14.95
C PRO A 93 -0.21 -6.72 14.76
N SER A 94 0.20 -7.12 13.55
CA SER A 94 1.60 -7.46 13.27
C SER A 94 2.53 -6.24 13.38
N ILE A 95 2.09 -5.07 12.91
CA ILE A 95 2.84 -3.81 13.07
C ILE A 95 2.93 -3.41 14.55
N ALA A 96 1.81 -3.50 15.28
CA ALA A 96 1.81 -3.18 16.71
C ALA A 96 2.76 -4.06 17.52
N VAL A 97 2.79 -5.37 17.26
CA VAL A 97 3.69 -6.31 17.94
C VAL A 97 5.17 -6.03 17.65
N GLU A 98 5.52 -5.66 16.42
CA GLU A 98 6.90 -5.29 16.05
C GLU A 98 7.39 -4.02 16.79
N LEU A 99 6.48 -3.18 17.28
CA LEU A 99 6.80 -1.93 18.00
C LEU A 99 6.85 -2.07 19.52
N VAL A 100 6.45 -3.22 20.10
CA VAL A 100 6.34 -3.41 21.56
C VAL A 100 7.62 -3.05 22.31
N ASP A 101 8.77 -3.39 21.74
CA ASP A 101 10.10 -3.14 22.37
C ASP A 101 10.71 -1.77 21.96
N HIS A 102 9.97 -0.91 21.24
CA HIS A 102 10.49 0.40 20.85
C HIS A 102 10.34 1.39 22.02
N PRO A 103 11.45 2.02 22.50
CA PRO A 103 11.43 2.73 23.78
C PRO A 103 10.66 4.07 23.77
N LEU A 104 10.51 4.70 22.60
CA LEU A 104 9.96 6.07 22.48
C LEU A 104 8.75 6.18 21.55
N ILE A 105 8.31 5.07 20.95
CA ILE A 105 7.11 5.09 20.11
C ILE A 105 5.90 4.71 20.97
N GLU A 106 4.91 5.61 21.00
CA GLU A 106 3.57 5.27 21.47
C GLU A 106 2.80 4.56 20.37
N VAL A 107 2.10 3.46 20.70
CA VAL A 107 1.37 2.65 19.73
C VAL A 107 -0.11 2.68 20.06
N GLU A 108 -0.91 3.19 19.14
CA GLU A 108 -2.37 3.12 19.18
C GLU A 108 -2.86 2.05 18.19
N LEU A 109 -3.38 0.94 18.73
CA LEU A 109 -3.90 -0.17 17.92
C LEU A 109 -5.41 -0.05 17.73
N ILE A 110 -5.83 0.16 16.49
CA ILE A 110 -7.24 0.19 16.11
C ILE A 110 -7.77 -1.25 15.98
N GLY A 111 -8.79 -1.54 16.75
CA GLY A 111 -9.47 -2.84 16.75
C GLY A 111 -10.50 -2.97 15.62
N GLY A 112 -11.03 -4.19 15.47
CA GLY A 112 -12.05 -4.54 14.49
C GLY A 112 -12.07 -6.03 14.19
N ARG A 113 -12.74 -6.43 13.10
CA ARG A 113 -12.71 -7.81 12.60
C ARG A 113 -11.37 -8.05 11.88
N LEU A 114 -10.64 -9.09 12.30
CA LEU A 114 -9.36 -9.43 11.66
C LEU A 114 -9.56 -9.98 10.24
N PHE A 115 -9.02 -9.30 9.24
CA PHE A 115 -8.81 -9.81 7.89
C PHE A 115 -7.47 -10.55 7.84
N LYS A 116 -7.56 -11.90 7.91
CA LYS A 116 -6.38 -12.76 8.11
C LYS A 116 -5.35 -12.70 7.00
N HIS A 117 -5.80 -12.47 5.75
CA HIS A 117 -4.94 -12.43 4.56
C HIS A 117 -3.83 -11.36 4.66
N SER A 118 -4.17 -10.20 5.21
CA SER A 118 -3.24 -9.05 5.36
C SER A 118 -2.89 -8.76 6.83
N ILE A 119 -3.48 -9.50 7.78
CA ILE A 119 -3.32 -9.31 9.23
C ILE A 119 -3.66 -7.87 9.63
N VAL A 120 -4.85 -7.42 9.25
CA VAL A 120 -5.36 -6.08 9.55
C VAL A 120 -6.79 -6.11 10.08
N ALA A 121 -7.15 -5.16 10.94
CA ALA A 121 -8.51 -4.93 11.36
C ALA A 121 -9.33 -4.21 10.27
N VAL A 122 -10.57 -4.64 10.08
CA VAL A 122 -11.53 -4.07 9.13
C VAL A 122 -12.92 -3.97 9.75
N GLY A 123 -13.83 -3.28 9.08
CA GLY A 123 -15.23 -3.16 9.48
C GLY A 123 -15.59 -1.78 10.02
N ALA A 124 -16.88 -1.56 10.31
CA ALA A 124 -17.43 -0.26 10.67
C ALA A 124 -16.82 0.35 11.94
N ALA A 125 -16.59 -0.47 12.98
CA ALA A 125 -15.97 -0.01 14.22
C ALA A 125 -14.54 0.53 14.00
N CYS A 126 -13.78 -0.09 13.10
CA CYS A 126 -12.47 0.39 12.69
C CYS A 126 -12.58 1.79 12.03
N ILE A 127 -13.52 1.96 11.08
CA ILE A 127 -13.77 3.25 10.41
C ILE A 127 -14.19 4.34 11.41
N GLU A 128 -15.06 4.00 12.36
CA GLU A 128 -15.52 4.93 13.40
C GLU A 128 -14.34 5.43 14.23
N THR A 129 -13.47 4.54 14.70
CA THR A 129 -12.26 4.91 15.44
C THR A 129 -11.35 5.81 14.61
N ILE A 130 -11.08 5.44 13.35
CA ILE A 130 -10.24 6.23 12.42
C ILE A 130 -10.78 7.65 12.25
N SER A 131 -12.10 7.83 12.20
CA SER A 131 -12.72 9.15 11.98
C SER A 131 -12.38 10.20 13.04
N GLY A 132 -12.02 9.75 14.25
CA GLY A 132 -11.62 10.61 15.38
C GLY A 132 -10.14 10.98 15.41
N ILE A 133 -9.31 10.43 14.50
CA ILE A 133 -7.86 10.63 14.53
C ILE A 133 -7.45 11.58 13.39
N ARG A 134 -6.41 12.37 13.61
CA ARG A 134 -5.73 13.14 12.57
C ARG A 134 -4.26 12.77 12.59
N ALA A 135 -3.74 12.35 11.43
CA ALA A 135 -2.35 11.97 11.27
C ALA A 135 -1.61 12.93 10.34
N ASP A 136 -0.32 13.08 10.59
CA ASP A 136 0.58 13.84 9.71
C ASP A 136 0.92 13.04 8.46
N LEU A 137 1.24 11.75 8.63
CA LEU A 137 1.63 10.84 7.56
C LEU A 137 0.82 9.56 7.60
N PHE A 138 0.50 9.05 6.43
CA PHE A 138 -0.04 7.70 6.25
C PHE A 138 0.83 6.89 5.29
N PHE A 139 1.53 5.88 5.79
CA PHE A 139 2.24 4.92 4.96
C PHE A 139 1.28 3.82 4.53
N MET A 140 0.73 3.97 3.34
CA MET A 140 -0.32 3.10 2.81
C MET A 140 0.25 1.89 2.07
N GLY A 141 -0.20 0.71 2.43
CA GLY A 141 0.02 -0.51 1.66
C GLY A 141 -0.89 -0.57 0.44
N ALA A 142 -0.34 -0.92 -0.71
CA ALA A 142 -1.09 -1.15 -1.94
C ALA A 142 -0.68 -2.47 -2.58
N THR A 143 -1.57 -3.08 -3.35
CA THR A 143 -1.25 -4.23 -4.19
C THR A 143 -0.98 -3.81 -5.63
N GLY A 144 -1.56 -2.72 -6.10
CA GLY A 144 -1.30 -2.16 -7.43
C GLY A 144 -1.30 -0.64 -7.41
N VAL A 145 -0.43 -0.05 -8.25
CA VAL A 145 -0.29 1.40 -8.45
C VAL A 145 -0.22 1.66 -9.96
N HIS A 146 -1.24 2.30 -10.51
CA HIS A 146 -1.36 2.52 -11.95
C HIS A 146 -1.87 3.93 -12.23
N ALA A 147 -1.31 4.59 -13.23
CA ALA A 147 -1.61 5.99 -13.54
C ALA A 147 -3.09 6.26 -13.89
N GLU A 148 -3.79 5.27 -14.46
CA GLU A 148 -5.21 5.42 -14.82
C GLU A 148 -6.14 4.67 -13.86
N ALA A 149 -5.73 3.48 -13.40
CA ALA A 149 -6.53 2.68 -12.47
C ALA A 149 -6.41 3.14 -11.01
N GLY A 150 -5.48 4.06 -10.70
CA GLY A 150 -5.24 4.55 -9.36
C GLY A 150 -4.51 3.53 -8.46
N VAL A 151 -4.65 3.73 -7.17
CA VAL A 151 -4.11 2.83 -6.13
C VAL A 151 -5.16 1.80 -5.76
N THR A 152 -4.79 0.53 -5.78
CA THR A 152 -5.74 -0.57 -5.69
C THR A 152 -5.33 -1.64 -4.68
N THR A 153 -6.31 -2.41 -4.20
CA THR A 153 -6.11 -3.57 -3.32
C THR A 153 -7.03 -4.73 -3.70
N GLY A 154 -6.75 -5.91 -3.15
CA GLY A 154 -7.49 -7.13 -3.44
C GLY A 154 -8.79 -7.31 -2.66
N ASP A 155 -9.06 -6.49 -1.64
CA ASP A 155 -10.23 -6.61 -0.77
C ASP A 155 -10.99 -5.30 -0.63
N ARG A 156 -12.33 -5.40 -0.61
CA ARG A 156 -13.23 -4.23 -0.57
C ARG A 156 -13.19 -3.51 0.78
N GLU A 157 -13.13 -4.25 1.87
CA GLU A 157 -13.10 -3.66 3.21
C GLU A 157 -11.76 -3.02 3.50
N GLU A 158 -10.65 -3.65 3.07
CA GLU A 158 -9.33 -2.99 3.11
C GLU A 158 -9.33 -1.67 2.34
N ALA A 159 -9.93 -1.64 1.14
CA ALA A 159 -10.04 -0.40 0.36
C ALA A 159 -10.80 0.69 1.12
N ALA A 160 -11.89 0.33 1.80
CA ALA A 160 -12.68 1.27 2.60
C ALA A 160 -11.90 1.83 3.80
N ILE A 161 -11.18 0.97 4.52
CA ILE A 161 -10.32 1.37 5.64
C ILE A 161 -9.21 2.31 5.17
N LYS A 162 -8.49 1.94 4.10
CA LYS A 162 -7.39 2.77 3.56
C LYS A 162 -7.87 4.15 3.11
N ARG A 163 -9.06 4.24 2.47
CA ARG A 163 -9.68 5.54 2.16
C ARG A 163 -9.99 6.35 3.41
N ALA A 164 -10.55 5.70 4.43
CA ALA A 164 -10.86 6.38 5.67
C ALA A 164 -9.59 6.95 6.34
N ILE A 165 -8.50 6.17 6.38
CA ILE A 165 -7.21 6.63 6.92
C ILE A 165 -6.65 7.78 6.08
N ALA A 166 -6.62 7.64 4.74
CA ALA A 166 -6.11 8.68 3.85
C ALA A 166 -6.87 10.00 4.03
N GLY A 167 -8.21 9.96 4.18
CA GLY A 167 -9.02 11.14 4.46
C GLY A 167 -8.79 11.79 5.83
N GLN A 168 -8.06 11.14 6.72
CA GLN A 168 -7.70 11.64 8.05
C GLN A 168 -6.21 12.02 8.15
N SER A 169 -5.45 11.86 7.08
CA SER A 169 -4.00 12.08 7.06
C SER A 169 -3.65 13.29 6.20
N ALA A 170 -2.69 14.09 6.65
CA ALA A 170 -2.26 15.27 5.90
C ALA A 170 -1.51 14.87 4.61
N GLU A 171 -0.75 13.78 4.66
CA GLU A 171 -0.04 13.23 3.50
C GLU A 171 -0.14 11.71 3.46
N THR A 172 -0.38 11.17 2.27
CA THR A 172 -0.34 9.72 2.00
C THR A 172 0.92 9.38 1.21
N VAL A 173 1.70 8.46 1.77
CA VAL A 173 2.95 7.94 1.19
C VAL A 173 2.78 6.46 0.85
N ILE A 174 3.16 6.06 -0.35
CA ILE A 174 3.11 4.66 -0.79
C ILE A 174 4.53 4.14 -1.02
N LEU A 175 4.84 2.97 -0.46
CA LEU A 175 6.08 2.26 -0.73
C LEU A 175 5.81 1.20 -1.81
N ALA A 176 6.23 1.46 -3.04
CA ALA A 176 5.92 0.64 -4.19
C ALA A 176 7.15 -0.11 -4.71
N THR A 177 7.18 -1.42 -4.50
CA THR A 177 8.10 -2.31 -5.21
C THR A 177 7.72 -2.40 -6.69
N SER A 178 8.69 -2.71 -7.55
CA SER A 178 8.56 -2.64 -9.02
C SER A 178 7.41 -3.46 -9.58
N GLU A 179 7.08 -4.59 -8.95
CA GLU A 179 5.97 -5.46 -9.36
C GLU A 179 4.57 -4.85 -9.14
N LYS A 180 4.45 -3.81 -8.30
CA LYS A 180 3.19 -3.11 -8.06
C LYS A 180 2.93 -1.99 -9.06
N LEU A 181 4.00 -1.47 -9.69
CA LEU A 181 3.91 -0.37 -10.63
C LEU A 181 3.37 -0.85 -11.98
N GLY A 182 2.32 -0.20 -12.46
CA GLY A 182 1.60 -0.59 -13.67
C GLY A 182 0.64 -1.77 -13.50
N ALA A 183 0.52 -2.34 -12.28
CA ALA A 183 -0.43 -3.38 -11.95
C ALA A 183 -1.70 -2.80 -11.30
N ALA A 184 -2.80 -3.56 -11.38
CA ALA A 184 -4.04 -3.21 -10.71
C ALA A 184 -4.69 -4.41 -10.01
N SER A 185 -5.53 -4.12 -9.04
CA SER A 185 -6.35 -5.07 -8.28
C SER A 185 -7.82 -4.64 -8.31
N PRO A 186 -8.77 -5.52 -7.94
CA PRO A 186 -10.20 -5.26 -8.17
C PRO A 186 -10.79 -4.03 -7.47
N TYR A 187 -10.22 -3.59 -6.34
CA TYR A 187 -10.83 -2.53 -5.55
C TYR A 187 -9.95 -1.28 -5.51
N LEU A 188 -10.50 -0.19 -6.05
CA LEU A 188 -9.89 1.13 -5.99
C LEU A 188 -9.83 1.61 -4.54
N ILE A 189 -8.66 2.04 -4.10
CA ILE A 189 -8.49 2.77 -2.86
C ILE A 189 -8.71 4.26 -3.13
N MET A 190 -7.92 4.85 -4.02
CA MET A 190 -8.01 6.27 -4.37
C MET A 190 -7.46 6.52 -5.79
N PRO A 191 -7.91 7.58 -6.48
CA PRO A 191 -7.28 8.07 -7.69
C PRO A 191 -5.81 8.39 -7.46
N ILE A 192 -4.99 8.26 -8.50
CA ILE A 192 -3.54 8.47 -8.37
C ILE A 192 -3.21 9.94 -8.04
N GLU A 193 -4.03 10.87 -8.50
CA GLU A 193 -3.90 12.31 -8.28
C GLU A 193 -4.07 12.73 -6.80
N GLU A 194 -4.68 11.87 -5.99
CA GLU A 194 -4.85 12.10 -4.56
C GLU A 194 -3.67 11.58 -3.71
N VAL A 195 -2.69 10.93 -4.34
CA VAL A 195 -1.49 10.43 -3.67
C VAL A 195 -0.44 11.54 -3.62
N GLY A 196 0.06 11.87 -2.42
CA GLY A 196 1.11 12.87 -2.25
C GLY A 196 2.46 12.37 -2.77
N THR A 197 2.93 11.25 -2.21
CA THR A 197 4.28 10.72 -2.46
C THR A 197 4.26 9.22 -2.72
N ILE A 198 5.04 8.77 -3.70
CA ILE A 198 5.34 7.35 -3.93
C ILE A 198 6.86 7.16 -3.86
N ILE A 199 7.30 6.27 -2.99
CA ILE A 199 8.69 5.84 -2.92
C ILE A 199 8.82 4.59 -3.80
N VAL A 200 9.72 4.63 -4.78
CA VAL A 200 9.96 3.58 -5.76
C VAL A 200 11.39 3.08 -5.69
N GLU A 201 11.63 1.88 -6.18
CA GLU A 201 12.98 1.35 -6.32
C GLU A 201 13.78 2.14 -7.38
N SER A 202 15.09 2.34 -7.14
CA SER A 202 15.99 2.87 -8.17
C SER A 202 16.05 1.92 -9.38
N GLY A 203 16.08 2.49 -10.58
CA GLY A 203 16.19 1.75 -11.83
C GLY A 203 14.87 1.14 -12.33
N VAL A 204 13.74 1.53 -11.77
CA VAL A 204 12.43 1.20 -12.38
C VAL A 204 12.33 1.85 -13.76
N PRO A 205 11.87 1.11 -14.79
CA PRO A 205 11.73 1.65 -16.13
C PRO A 205 10.86 2.91 -16.19
N ASP A 206 11.28 3.88 -17.00
CA ASP A 206 10.63 5.18 -17.18
C ASP A 206 9.15 5.09 -17.57
N ASP A 207 8.77 4.10 -18.35
CA ASP A 207 7.40 3.86 -18.79
C ASP A 207 6.44 3.52 -17.63
N ARG A 208 6.95 3.10 -16.48
CA ARG A 208 6.17 2.83 -15.26
C ARG A 208 6.08 4.00 -14.31
N VAL A 209 7.10 4.88 -14.28
CA VAL A 209 7.16 6.00 -13.32
C VAL A 209 6.73 7.33 -13.93
N LYS A 210 7.08 7.62 -15.20
CA LYS A 210 6.70 8.88 -15.88
C LYS A 210 5.19 9.13 -15.93
N PRO A 211 4.32 8.13 -16.19
CA PRO A 211 2.87 8.34 -16.16
C PRO A 211 2.34 8.75 -14.78
N LEU A 212 2.98 8.30 -13.68
CA LEU A 212 2.61 8.69 -12.31
C LEU A 212 3.03 10.14 -12.03
N ALA A 213 4.26 10.50 -12.38
CA ALA A 213 4.76 11.88 -12.26
C ALA A 213 3.91 12.88 -13.07
N ALA A 214 3.46 12.49 -14.26
CA ALA A 214 2.60 13.32 -15.12
C ALA A 214 1.21 13.59 -14.50
N ARG A 215 0.80 12.81 -13.47
CA ARG A 215 -0.43 13.00 -12.68
C ARG A 215 -0.21 13.82 -11.41
N GLY A 216 0.97 14.42 -11.23
CA GLY A 216 1.28 15.29 -10.10
C GLY A 216 1.82 14.57 -8.85
N VAL A 217 2.06 13.26 -8.91
CA VAL A 217 2.63 12.49 -7.80
C VAL A 217 4.10 12.82 -7.61
N THR A 218 4.51 13.08 -6.37
CA THR A 218 5.93 13.19 -6.01
C THR A 218 6.57 11.79 -5.98
N LEU A 219 7.66 11.60 -6.73
CA LEU A 219 8.40 10.35 -6.76
C LEU A 219 9.73 10.50 -6.00
N ILE A 220 10.00 9.55 -5.11
CA ILE A 220 11.29 9.43 -4.40
C ILE A 220 11.90 8.08 -4.77
N GLU A 221 13.13 8.10 -5.26
CA GLU A 221 13.90 6.88 -5.54
C GLU A 221 14.67 6.42 -4.31
N ALA A 222 14.66 5.08 -4.05
CA ALA A 222 15.27 4.42 -2.90
C ALA A 222 16.31 3.38 -3.30
#